data_da2fce52018cdad6beffaf1cb7536f2c
#
_entry.id   da2fce52018cdad6beffaf1cb7536f2c
#
_cell.length_a   1.000
_cell.length_b   1.000
_cell.length_c   1.000
_cell.angle_alpha   90.00
_cell.angle_beta   90.00
_cell.angle_gamma   90.00
#
_symmetry.space_group_name_H-M   'P 1'
#
loop_
_entity.id
_entity.type
_entity.pdbx_description
1 polymer ?
#
loop_
_entity_poly.entity_id
_entity_poly.type
_entity_poly.pdbx_seq_one_letter_code
_entity_poly.pdbx_strand_id
1 'polypeptide(L)'
;GFGMYRFPGARRLAFHLEYDTGTETMWRLKEKMLPYGILLPTIWAKVDAVQVLFVTKIESRPRALIEIWEALQKGTFRYARLPNVWAIAEREWQRHGAEDARWLGSGGQRVRLRDMPLLPPLADTPGPLWGKQPRDRPPNLIRR
;
A
#
# COMPACT_ATOMS: atom_id res chain seq x y z
N GLY A 1 -8.16 -4.39 -3.18
CA GLY A 1 -7.91 -5.77 -2.74
C GLY A 1 -6.49 -5.96 -2.24
N PHE A 2 -6.26 -7.02 -1.43
CA PHE A 2 -4.93 -7.40 -0.95
C PHE A 2 -4.31 -8.48 -1.84
N GLY A 3 -3.00 -8.39 -2.10
CA GLY A 3 -2.25 -9.38 -2.86
C GLY A 3 -0.81 -9.52 -2.42
N MET A 4 -0.18 -10.60 -2.87
CA MET A 4 1.25 -10.83 -2.70
C MET A 4 1.83 -11.33 -4.02
N TYR A 5 2.77 -10.57 -4.56
CA TYR A 5 3.50 -10.93 -5.77
C TYR A 5 4.85 -11.55 -5.39
N ARG A 6 5.21 -12.65 -6.02
CA ARG A 6 6.48 -13.34 -5.80
C ARG A 6 7.40 -13.12 -7.00
N PHE A 7 8.55 -12.52 -6.74
CA PHE A 7 9.62 -12.41 -7.72
C PHE A 7 10.56 -13.64 -7.68
N PRO A 8 11.34 -13.87 -8.72
CA PRO A 8 12.45 -14.81 -8.67
C PRO A 8 13.37 -14.52 -7.46
N GLY A 9 13.93 -15.56 -6.83
CA GLY A 9 14.79 -15.40 -5.66
C GLY A 9 14.04 -15.21 -4.34
N ALA A 10 12.79 -15.68 -4.24
CA ALA A 10 11.95 -15.68 -3.04
C ALA A 10 11.58 -14.29 -2.47
N ARG A 11 11.90 -13.21 -3.17
CA ARG A 11 11.47 -11.86 -2.79
C ARG A 11 9.96 -11.69 -3.01
N ARG A 12 9.31 -10.97 -2.12
CA ARG A 12 7.84 -10.82 -2.14
C ARG A 12 7.44 -9.37 -2.00
N LEU A 13 6.46 -8.95 -2.79
CA LEU A 13 5.77 -7.67 -2.67
C LEU A 13 4.40 -7.92 -2.03
N ALA A 14 4.19 -7.39 -0.83
CA ALA A 14 2.86 -7.33 -0.22
C ALA A 14 2.19 -6.02 -0.60
N PHE A 15 0.98 -6.06 -1.12
CA PHE A 15 0.31 -4.87 -1.58
C PHE A 15 -1.20 -4.89 -1.35
N HIS A 16 -1.75 -3.70 -1.22
CA HIS A 16 -3.17 -3.40 -1.39
C HIS A 16 -3.35 -2.69 -2.72
N LEU A 17 -4.24 -3.21 -3.57
CA LEU A 17 -4.53 -2.63 -4.88
C LEU A 17 -5.89 -1.93 -4.84
N GLU A 18 -5.88 -0.67 -5.25
CA GLU A 18 -7.05 0.17 -5.42
C GLU A 18 -7.19 0.63 -6.87
N TYR A 19 -8.41 0.64 -7.36
CA TYR A 19 -8.72 1.17 -8.67
C TYR A 19 -9.60 2.43 -8.52
N ASP A 20 -9.08 3.57 -9.00
CA ASP A 20 -9.78 4.85 -8.98
C ASP A 20 -10.36 5.15 -10.37
N THR A 21 -11.67 5.10 -10.49
CA THR A 21 -12.39 5.41 -11.72
C THR A 21 -12.36 6.89 -12.08
N GLY A 22 -11.88 7.74 -11.17
CA GLY A 22 -11.84 9.19 -11.35
C GLY A 22 -13.16 9.91 -11.07
N THR A 23 -14.20 9.21 -10.67
CA THR A 23 -15.52 9.80 -10.36
C THR A 23 -15.58 10.41 -8.97
N GLU A 24 -14.66 10.05 -8.10
CA GLU A 24 -14.63 10.55 -6.72
C GLU A 24 -13.96 11.91 -6.62
N THR A 25 -14.46 12.73 -5.70
CA THR A 25 -13.82 14.00 -5.35
C THR A 25 -12.49 13.76 -4.63
N MET A 26 -11.59 14.76 -4.64
CA MET A 26 -10.32 14.70 -3.92
C MET A 26 -10.52 14.50 -2.41
N TRP A 27 -11.60 15.04 -1.84
CA TRP A 27 -11.95 14.84 -0.44
C TRP A 27 -12.29 13.37 -0.13
N ARG A 28 -13.07 12.72 -1.00
CA ARG A 28 -13.37 11.28 -0.89
C ARG A 28 -12.13 10.41 -0.98
N LEU A 29 -11.19 10.76 -1.88
CA LEU A 29 -9.91 10.06 -1.97
C LEU A 29 -9.10 10.20 -0.68
N LYS A 30 -9.07 11.39 -0.08
CA LYS A 30 -8.42 11.60 1.21
C LYS A 30 -9.05 10.72 2.30
N GLU A 31 -10.38 10.64 2.38
CA GLU A 31 -11.07 9.75 3.31
C GLU A 31 -10.71 8.28 3.10
N LYS A 32 -10.60 7.83 1.85
CA LYS A 32 -10.17 6.46 1.53
C LYS A 32 -8.72 6.17 1.93
N MET A 33 -7.87 7.17 1.92
CA MET A 33 -6.46 7.01 2.28
C MET A 33 -6.22 6.97 3.79
N LEU A 34 -7.08 7.59 4.60
CA LEU A 34 -6.97 7.59 6.06
C LEU A 34 -6.90 6.17 6.67
N PRO A 35 -7.75 5.20 6.28
CA PRO A 35 -7.68 3.84 6.81
C PRO A 35 -6.32 3.16 6.58
N TYR A 36 -5.61 3.47 5.49
CA TYR A 36 -4.29 2.88 5.25
C TYR A 36 -3.26 3.33 6.28
N GLY A 37 -3.31 4.58 6.73
CA GLY A 37 -2.43 5.07 7.79
C GLY A 37 -2.84 4.65 9.20
N ILE A 38 -4.11 4.31 9.42
CA ILE A 38 -4.65 3.92 10.72
C ILE A 38 -4.61 2.40 10.91
N LEU A 39 -5.16 1.65 9.95
CA LEU A 39 -5.39 0.21 10.10
C LEU A 39 -4.17 -0.63 9.73
N LEU A 40 -3.44 -0.30 8.64
CA LEU A 40 -2.32 -1.13 8.22
C LEU A 40 -1.21 -1.22 9.28
N PRO A 41 -0.84 -0.16 10.02
CA PRO A 41 0.11 -0.27 11.11
C PRO A 41 -0.32 -1.21 12.25
N THR A 42 -1.63 -1.43 12.42
CA THR A 42 -2.14 -2.36 13.44
C THR A 42 -2.15 -3.81 12.98
N ILE A 43 -2.16 -4.03 11.65
CA ILE A 43 -2.23 -5.36 11.04
C ILE A 43 -0.83 -5.87 10.71
N TRP A 44 0.04 -4.99 10.22
CA TRP A 44 1.36 -5.34 9.71
C TRP A 44 2.48 -4.91 10.65
N ALA A 45 3.26 -5.87 11.17
CA ALA A 45 4.45 -5.58 11.99
C ALA A 45 5.50 -4.78 11.20
N LYS A 46 5.60 -4.98 9.88
CA LYS A 46 6.47 -4.25 8.95
C LYS A 46 5.64 -3.48 7.94
N VAL A 47 4.86 -2.52 8.39
CA VAL A 47 3.97 -1.73 7.54
C VAL A 47 4.71 -0.96 6.44
N ASP A 48 5.94 -0.55 6.72
CA ASP A 48 6.85 0.11 5.77
C ASP A 48 7.29 -0.78 4.59
N ALA A 49 7.09 -2.08 4.68
CA ALA A 49 7.28 -3.02 3.57
C ALA A 49 5.97 -3.35 2.82
N VAL A 50 4.84 -2.77 3.24
CA VAL A 50 3.55 -2.94 2.55
C VAL A 50 3.36 -1.80 1.56
N GLN A 51 2.89 -2.13 0.37
CA GLN A 51 2.65 -1.18 -0.71
C GLN A 51 1.14 -0.96 -0.88
N VAL A 52 0.70 0.27 -1.00
CA VAL A 52 -0.66 0.62 -1.43
C VAL A 52 -0.55 1.14 -2.87
N LEU A 53 -1.13 0.42 -3.80
CA LEU A 53 -1.01 0.65 -5.23
C LEU A 53 -2.32 1.19 -5.77
N PHE A 54 -2.32 2.40 -6.30
CA PHE A 54 -3.47 3.01 -6.96
C PHE A 54 -3.31 2.96 -8.47
N VAL A 55 -4.22 2.30 -9.16
CA VAL A 55 -4.39 2.42 -10.61
C VAL A 55 -5.50 3.40 -10.88
N THR A 56 -5.25 4.43 -11.67
CA THR A 56 -6.22 5.50 -11.92
C THR A 56 -6.62 5.55 -13.38
N LYS A 57 -7.90 5.71 -13.64
CA LYS A 57 -8.41 5.87 -15.01
C LYS A 57 -8.01 7.21 -15.62
N ILE A 58 -7.84 8.25 -14.81
CA ILE A 58 -7.52 9.61 -15.26
C ILE A 58 -6.01 9.85 -15.14
N GLU A 59 -5.36 10.30 -16.21
CA GLU A 59 -3.90 10.43 -16.31
C GLU A 59 -3.28 11.45 -15.33
N SER A 60 -3.99 12.50 -14.96
CA SER A 60 -3.51 13.49 -13.99
C SER A 60 -3.66 13.06 -12.51
N ARG A 61 -4.46 12.05 -12.26
CA ARG A 61 -4.87 11.61 -10.92
C ARG A 61 -3.75 11.03 -10.05
N PRO A 62 -2.76 10.27 -10.62
CA PRO A 62 -1.66 9.73 -9.82
C PRO A 62 -0.94 10.79 -9.01
N ARG A 63 -0.65 11.95 -9.62
CA ARG A 63 0.02 13.05 -8.93
C ARG A 63 -0.81 13.58 -7.76
N ALA A 64 -2.08 13.83 -7.98
CA ALA A 64 -2.99 14.33 -6.96
C ALA A 64 -3.13 13.35 -5.77
N LEU A 65 -3.17 12.03 -6.04
CA LEU A 65 -3.18 11.00 -4.99
C LEU A 65 -1.90 11.05 -4.14
N ILE A 66 -0.74 11.18 -4.76
CA ILE A 66 0.53 11.25 -4.02
C ILE A 66 0.61 12.53 -3.20
N GLU A 67 0.19 13.66 -3.73
CA GLU A 67 0.14 14.94 -2.99
C GLU A 67 -0.79 14.86 -1.76
N ILE A 68 -1.96 14.21 -1.86
CA ILE A 68 -2.83 13.94 -0.71
C ILE A 68 -2.11 13.09 0.34
N TRP A 69 -1.44 12.01 -0.09
CA TRP A 69 -0.74 11.14 0.83
C TRP A 69 0.40 11.86 1.55
N GLU A 70 1.19 12.65 0.84
CA GLU A 70 2.25 13.47 1.42
C GLU A 70 1.71 14.50 2.44
N ALA A 71 0.56 15.10 2.15
CA ALA A 71 -0.09 16.02 3.08
C ALA A 71 -0.55 15.28 4.36
N LEU A 72 -1.09 14.06 4.23
CA LEU A 72 -1.45 13.21 5.37
C LEU A 72 -0.22 12.79 6.19
N GLN A 73 0.88 12.44 5.53
CA GLN A 73 2.15 12.09 6.20
C GLN A 73 2.70 13.26 7.02
N LYS A 74 2.68 14.46 6.47
CA LYS A 74 3.20 15.67 7.13
C LYS A 74 2.30 16.15 8.26
N GLY A 75 1.00 15.94 8.14
CA GLY A 75 -0.02 16.38 9.09
C GLY A 75 -0.48 15.26 10.03
N THR A 76 -1.50 14.55 9.60
CA THR A 76 -2.23 13.56 10.44
C THR A 76 -1.34 12.43 10.96
N PHE A 77 -0.35 12.00 10.16
CA PHE A 77 0.47 10.82 10.44
C PHE A 77 1.94 11.13 10.72
N ARG A 78 2.26 12.35 11.12
CA ARG A 78 3.63 12.86 11.25
C ARG A 78 4.61 11.95 11.97
N TYR A 79 4.14 11.15 12.92
CA TYR A 79 4.98 10.26 13.75
C TYR A 79 4.65 8.78 13.60
N ALA A 80 3.79 8.44 12.65
CA ALA A 80 3.37 7.07 12.43
C ALA A 80 4.32 6.34 11.45
N ARG A 81 4.49 5.04 11.65
CA ARG A 81 5.03 4.17 10.59
C ARG A 81 3.91 3.90 9.59
N LEU A 82 4.18 4.10 8.33
CA LEU A 82 3.18 4.10 7.28
C LEU A 82 3.55 3.13 6.15
N PRO A 83 2.56 2.59 5.43
CA PRO A 83 2.80 1.90 4.17
C PRO A 83 3.31 2.89 3.12
N ASN A 84 3.95 2.36 2.09
CA ASN A 84 4.29 3.16 0.93
C ASN A 84 3.07 3.24 0.00
N VAL A 85 2.79 4.43 -0.51
CA VAL A 85 1.71 4.66 -1.48
C VAL A 85 2.31 5.00 -2.84
N TRP A 86 1.79 4.32 -3.87
CA TRP A 86 2.21 4.46 -5.25
C TRP A 86 0.97 4.61 -6.13
N ALA A 87 1.10 5.37 -7.19
CA ALA A 87 0.02 5.58 -8.12
C ALA A 87 0.51 5.53 -9.57
N ILE A 88 -0.34 5.03 -10.46
CA ILE A 88 -0.09 4.95 -11.89
C ILE A 88 -1.36 5.19 -12.67
N ALA A 89 -1.26 5.82 -13.84
CA ALA A 89 -2.37 5.86 -14.77
C ALA A 89 -2.57 4.49 -15.45
N GLU A 90 -3.82 4.07 -15.60
CA GLU A 90 -4.17 2.78 -16.22
C GLU A 90 -3.54 2.63 -17.59
N ARG A 91 -3.54 3.68 -18.41
CA ARG A 91 -2.94 3.68 -19.75
C ARG A 91 -1.44 3.41 -19.74
N GLU A 92 -0.71 3.94 -18.74
CA GLU A 92 0.73 3.67 -18.58
C GLU A 92 0.96 2.23 -18.17
N TRP A 93 0.14 1.72 -17.24
CA TRP A 93 0.20 0.33 -16.82
C TRP A 93 -0.10 -0.64 -17.96
N GLN A 94 -1.14 -0.37 -18.76
CA GLN A 94 -1.49 -1.20 -19.92
C GLN A 94 -0.40 -1.19 -21.01
N ARG A 95 0.28 -0.04 -21.20
CA ARG A 95 1.35 0.10 -22.20
C ARG A 95 2.61 -0.68 -21.84
N HIS A 96 2.99 -0.70 -20.58
CA HIS A 96 4.29 -1.23 -20.13
C HIS A 96 4.17 -2.56 -19.39
N GLY A 97 2.97 -2.99 -19.02
CA GLY A 97 2.75 -4.15 -18.16
C GLY A 97 3.07 -3.86 -16.69
N ALA A 98 2.62 -4.74 -15.79
CA ALA A 98 2.71 -4.52 -14.36
C ALA A 98 4.16 -4.40 -13.85
N GLU A 99 5.10 -5.16 -14.40
CA GLU A 99 6.48 -5.23 -13.92
C GLU A 99 7.34 -4.05 -14.38
N ASP A 100 7.14 -3.56 -15.62
CA ASP A 100 7.96 -2.52 -16.22
C ASP A 100 7.35 -1.11 -16.11
N ALA A 101 6.08 -1.02 -15.81
CA ALA A 101 5.43 0.25 -15.54
C ALA A 101 6.08 0.99 -14.35
N ARG A 102 6.16 2.31 -14.45
CA ARG A 102 6.81 3.15 -13.45
C ARG A 102 5.78 3.82 -12.57
N TRP A 103 5.67 3.34 -11.37
CA TRP A 103 4.77 3.82 -10.34
C TRP A 103 5.30 5.10 -9.70
N LEU A 104 4.47 6.12 -9.61
CA LEU A 104 4.77 7.38 -8.96
C LEU A 104 4.60 7.23 -7.45
N GLY A 105 5.60 7.62 -6.68
CA GLY A 105 5.58 7.67 -5.21
C GLY A 105 5.88 9.06 -4.68
N SER A 106 5.96 9.16 -3.35
CA SER A 106 6.28 10.40 -2.64
C SER A 106 7.61 10.98 -3.12
N GLY A 107 7.72 12.32 -3.10
CA GLY A 107 8.89 13.02 -3.62
C GLY A 107 9.02 12.99 -5.15
N GLY A 108 7.98 12.52 -5.86
CA GLY A 108 8.00 12.44 -7.33
C GLY A 108 8.84 11.28 -7.88
N GLN A 109 9.34 10.39 -7.03
CA GLN A 109 10.10 9.23 -7.48
C GLN A 109 9.25 8.31 -8.35
N ARG A 110 9.88 7.65 -9.32
CA ARG A 110 9.23 6.66 -10.19
C ARG A 110 10.00 5.36 -10.16
N VAL A 111 9.33 4.29 -9.72
CA VAL A 111 9.95 2.98 -9.54
C VAL A 111 9.13 1.87 -10.21
N ARG A 112 9.78 0.77 -10.55
CA ARG A 112 9.09 -0.46 -10.97
C ARG A 112 8.68 -1.26 -9.74
N LEU A 113 7.72 -2.17 -9.86
CA LEU A 113 7.31 -3.04 -8.75
C LEU A 113 8.48 -3.77 -8.10
N ARG A 114 9.43 -4.26 -8.89
CA ARG A 114 10.62 -4.97 -8.39
C ARG A 114 11.59 -4.12 -7.57
N ASP A 115 11.52 -2.80 -7.73
CA ASP A 115 12.40 -1.82 -7.08
C ASP A 115 11.75 -1.22 -5.83
N MET A 116 10.48 -1.56 -5.55
CA MET A 116 9.78 -1.16 -4.34
C MET A 116 10.32 -1.90 -3.12
N PRO A 117 10.14 -1.35 -1.90
CA PRO A 117 10.44 -2.08 -0.67
C PRO A 117 9.74 -3.43 -0.63
N LEU A 118 10.49 -4.50 -0.44
CA LEU A 118 10.01 -5.87 -0.49
C LEU A 118 10.06 -6.50 0.90
N LEU A 119 9.17 -7.46 1.14
CA LEU A 119 9.28 -8.33 2.29
C LEU A 119 10.53 -9.21 2.16
N PRO A 120 11.25 -9.44 3.26
CA PRO A 120 12.37 -10.37 3.27
C PRO A 120 11.91 -11.80 2.92
N PRO A 121 12.83 -12.69 2.53
CA PRO A 121 12.54 -14.12 2.40
C PRO A 121 11.91 -14.68 3.68
N LEU A 122 11.08 -15.72 3.52
CA LEU A 122 10.36 -16.31 4.68
C LEU A 122 11.31 -16.83 5.76
N ALA A 123 12.46 -17.35 5.37
CA ALA A 123 13.47 -17.86 6.30
C ALA A 123 14.08 -16.76 7.20
N ASP A 124 14.12 -15.52 6.72
CA ASP A 124 14.73 -14.38 7.41
C ASP A 124 13.69 -13.50 8.13
N THR A 125 12.43 -13.95 8.20
CA THR A 125 11.37 -13.17 8.82
C THR A 125 11.27 -13.54 10.30
N PRO A 126 11.79 -12.74 11.24
CA PRO A 126 11.60 -13.00 12.65
C PRO A 126 10.14 -12.70 13.02
N GLY A 127 9.43 -13.74 13.40
CA GLY A 127 8.03 -13.64 13.85
C GLY A 127 6.98 -13.56 12.73
N PRO A 128 5.71 -13.52 13.10
CA PRO A 128 4.61 -13.44 12.14
C PRO A 128 4.66 -12.12 11.37
N LEU A 129 4.49 -12.21 10.04
CA LEU A 129 4.36 -11.03 9.14
C LEU A 129 3.18 -10.14 9.52
N TRP A 130 2.18 -10.75 10.09
CA TRP A 130 0.98 -10.15 10.66
C TRP A 130 1.28 -9.74 12.09
N GLY A 131 0.76 -8.63 12.54
CA GLY A 131 0.64 -8.34 13.95
C GLY A 131 -0.03 -9.52 14.69
N LYS A 132 -0.13 -9.50 15.98
CA LYS A 132 -0.70 -10.60 16.80
C LYS A 132 -1.86 -11.28 16.07
N GLN A 133 -1.70 -12.59 15.78
CA GLN A 133 -2.75 -13.36 15.13
C GLN A 133 -4.03 -13.31 15.97
N PRO A 134 -5.22 -13.28 15.35
CA PRO A 134 -6.49 -13.35 16.10
C PRO A 134 -6.63 -14.59 17.02
N ARG A 135 -5.77 -15.60 16.84
CA ARG A 135 -5.73 -16.80 17.68
C ARG A 135 -5.23 -16.55 19.11
N ASP A 136 -4.55 -15.42 19.36
CA ASP A 136 -4.14 -15.03 20.72
C ASP A 136 -5.26 -14.31 21.48
N ARG A 137 -6.43 -14.13 20.92
CA ARG A 137 -7.62 -13.78 21.68
C ARG A 137 -8.12 -15.03 22.42
N PRO A 138 -8.26 -14.98 23.74
CA PRO A 138 -8.94 -16.05 24.46
C PRO A 138 -10.33 -16.24 23.83
N PRO A 139 -10.82 -17.47 23.72
CA PRO A 139 -12.15 -17.72 23.19
C PRO A 139 -13.13 -16.85 23.97
N ASN A 140 -13.72 -15.88 23.29
CA ASN A 140 -14.70 -15.00 23.90
C ASN A 140 -15.83 -15.86 24.47
N LEU A 141 -15.91 -15.88 25.75
CA LEU A 141 -17.11 -16.19 26.52
C LEU A 141 -18.27 -15.41 25.89
N ILE A 142 -19.00 -16.05 24.97
CA ILE A 142 -20.37 -15.69 24.68
C ILE A 142 -21.14 -16.05 25.96
N ARG A 143 -21.23 -15.11 26.88
CA ARG A 143 -22.21 -15.21 27.96
C ARG A 143 -23.57 -15.02 27.31
N ARG A 144 -24.37 -16.06 27.39
CA ARG A 144 -25.81 -16.06 27.16
C ARG A 144 -26.53 -15.10 28.11
#